data_29251604860274c6b06e004928953700
#
_entry.id   29251604860274c6b06e004928953700
#
_cell.length_a   1.000
_cell.length_b   1.000
_cell.length_c   1.000
_cell.angle_alpha   90.00
_cell.angle_beta   90.00
_cell.angle_gamma   90.00
#
_symmetry.space_group_name_H-M   'P 1'
#
loop_
_entity.id
_entity.type
_entity.pdbx_description
1 polymer ?
#
loop_
_entity_poly.entity_id
_entity_poly.type
_entity_poly.pdbx_seq_one_letter_code
_entity_poly.pdbx_strand_id
1 'polypeptide(L)'
;MHYFITSRIDKLTSAIELAEIKRLKIFKSLQISAKIITLVYSRYQQHVWRELGIEHDVINPIAYFQKLSNHKNSTAKLRKELLSGDQLVIQENRGFINDRLRIEINMYGDEIDYVTYLDRWGFTDRRDFYVNNQLSFSEYFDDKGKLITRTYFDYQGIAF
;
A
#
# COMPACT_ATOMS: atom_id res chain seq x y z
N MET A 1 -25.61 -11.87 10.16
CA MET A 1 -24.19 -11.46 9.94
C MET A 1 -23.91 -10.30 10.88
N HIS A 2 -22.77 -10.34 11.58
CA HIS A 2 -22.33 -9.28 12.52
C HIS A 2 -21.15 -8.53 11.95
N TYR A 3 -21.06 -7.23 12.20
CA TYR A 3 -19.94 -6.38 11.79
C TYR A 3 -19.32 -5.72 13.02
N PHE A 4 -17.99 -5.81 13.10
CA PHE A 4 -17.19 -5.08 14.08
C PHE A 4 -16.45 -3.99 13.34
N ILE A 5 -16.46 -2.77 13.87
CA ILE A 5 -15.82 -1.63 13.20
C ILE A 5 -14.62 -1.21 14.05
N THR A 6 -13.47 -1.12 13.41
CA THR A 6 -12.23 -0.62 14.02
C THR A 6 -11.54 0.39 13.10
N SER A 7 -10.61 1.17 13.64
CA SER A 7 -9.89 2.13 12.82
C SER A 7 -9.01 1.43 11.79
N ARG A 8 -8.19 0.48 12.22
CA ARG A 8 -7.27 -0.29 11.37
C ARG A 8 -6.88 -1.60 12.03
N ILE A 9 -6.32 -2.52 11.25
CA ILE A 9 -5.57 -3.69 11.69
C ILE A 9 -4.31 -3.75 10.84
N ASP A 10 -3.16 -3.37 11.40
CA ASP A 10 -1.86 -3.38 10.73
C ASP A 10 -0.73 -3.88 11.65
N LYS A 11 0.54 -3.62 11.31
CA LYS A 11 1.72 -4.18 11.99
C LYS A 11 1.77 -3.95 13.51
N LEU A 12 1.18 -2.88 14.01
CA LEU A 12 1.12 -2.54 15.44
C LEU A 12 -0.33 -2.65 15.91
N THR A 13 -0.75 -3.89 16.15
CA THR A 13 -2.12 -4.17 16.59
C THR A 13 -2.30 -3.80 18.06
N SER A 14 -3.21 -2.86 18.32
CA SER A 14 -3.54 -2.42 19.68
C SER A 14 -4.38 -3.45 20.44
N ALA A 15 -4.56 -3.26 21.76
CA ALA A 15 -5.43 -4.10 22.57
C ALA A 15 -6.87 -4.14 22.05
N ILE A 16 -7.36 -3.03 21.48
CA ILE A 16 -8.71 -2.95 20.90
C ILE A 16 -8.80 -3.83 19.65
N GLU A 17 -7.85 -3.74 18.74
CA GLU A 17 -7.81 -4.53 17.52
C GLU A 17 -7.66 -6.03 17.83
N LEU A 18 -6.82 -6.39 18.83
CA LEU A 18 -6.70 -7.76 19.32
C LEU A 18 -8.02 -8.29 19.91
N ALA A 19 -8.77 -7.45 20.62
CA ALA A 19 -10.08 -7.82 21.13
C ALA A 19 -11.08 -8.10 20.00
N GLU A 20 -11.09 -7.28 18.96
CA GLU A 20 -11.95 -7.50 17.78
C GLU A 20 -11.57 -8.80 17.04
N ILE A 21 -10.29 -9.08 16.87
CA ILE A 21 -9.82 -10.34 16.26
C ILE A 21 -10.24 -11.54 17.09
N LYS A 22 -10.10 -11.47 18.43
CA LYS A 22 -10.55 -12.55 19.34
C LYS A 22 -12.06 -12.75 19.24
N ARG A 23 -12.83 -11.67 19.21
CA ARG A 23 -14.28 -11.71 19.06
C ARG A 23 -14.69 -12.36 17.73
N LEU A 24 -14.05 -11.98 16.62
CA LEU A 24 -14.25 -12.63 15.33
C LEU A 24 -14.01 -14.14 15.41
N LYS A 25 -12.90 -14.58 16.03
CA LYS A 25 -12.58 -16.01 16.19
C LYS A 25 -13.62 -16.75 17.03
N ILE A 26 -14.14 -16.13 18.09
CA ILE A 26 -15.22 -16.70 18.91
C ILE A 26 -16.50 -16.87 18.08
N PHE A 27 -16.90 -15.84 17.32
CA PHE A 27 -18.09 -15.93 16.47
C PHE A 27 -17.94 -17.06 15.43
N LYS A 28 -16.76 -17.19 14.82
CA LYS A 28 -16.47 -18.29 13.89
C LYS A 28 -16.58 -19.67 14.56
N SER A 29 -16.04 -19.83 15.78
CA SER A 29 -16.13 -21.12 16.51
C SER A 29 -17.56 -21.49 16.85
N LEU A 30 -18.45 -20.50 16.97
CA LEU A 30 -19.89 -20.68 17.17
C LEU A 30 -20.68 -20.79 15.86
N GLN A 31 -20.01 -20.83 14.70
CA GLN A 31 -20.61 -20.83 13.36
C GLN A 31 -21.49 -19.60 13.07
N ILE A 32 -21.21 -18.49 13.76
CA ILE A 32 -21.90 -17.22 13.57
C ILE A 32 -21.12 -16.37 12.56
N SER A 33 -21.79 -15.97 11.47
CA SER A 33 -21.18 -15.12 10.46
C SER A 33 -20.86 -13.73 10.99
N ALA A 34 -19.56 -13.36 10.94
CA ALA A 34 -19.08 -12.05 11.38
C ALA A 34 -17.95 -11.56 10.48
N LYS A 35 -17.81 -10.24 10.37
CA LYS A 35 -16.72 -9.56 9.66
C LYS A 35 -16.24 -8.34 10.41
N ILE A 36 -14.98 -7.95 10.20
CA ILE A 36 -14.41 -6.70 10.70
C ILE A 36 -14.37 -5.69 9.55
N ILE A 37 -14.79 -4.45 9.80
CA ILE A 37 -14.64 -3.34 8.87
C ILE A 37 -13.56 -2.42 9.43
N THR A 38 -12.50 -2.17 8.66
CA THR A 38 -11.46 -1.18 8.98
C THR A 38 -11.72 0.10 8.22
N LEU A 39 -11.60 1.25 8.89
CA LEU A 39 -11.90 2.56 8.29
C LEU A 39 -10.65 3.20 7.68
N VAL A 40 -9.48 2.96 8.26
CA VAL A 40 -8.20 3.52 7.79
C VAL A 40 -7.51 2.50 6.89
N TYR A 41 -7.09 2.94 5.72
CA TYR A 41 -6.30 2.14 4.80
C TYR A 41 -4.83 2.10 5.23
N SER A 42 -4.25 0.90 5.28
CA SER A 42 -2.82 0.67 5.46
C SER A 42 -2.30 -0.23 4.34
N ARG A 43 -1.17 0.13 3.73
CA ARG A 43 -0.54 -0.67 2.66
C ARG A 43 -0.11 -2.06 3.11
N TYR A 44 0.15 -2.23 4.41
CA TYR A 44 0.55 -3.52 4.98
C TYR A 44 -0.63 -4.38 5.43
N GLN A 45 -1.84 -3.84 5.42
CA GLN A 45 -3.00 -4.50 6.01
C GLN A 45 -3.23 -5.90 5.47
N GLN A 46 -3.07 -6.12 4.17
CA GLN A 46 -3.29 -7.44 3.56
C GLN A 46 -2.28 -8.49 4.01
N HIS A 47 -1.02 -8.12 4.20
CA HIS A 47 0.00 -9.02 4.75
C HIS A 47 -0.36 -9.40 6.19
N VAL A 48 -0.70 -8.42 7.02
CA VAL A 48 -1.08 -8.63 8.42
C VAL A 48 -2.35 -9.48 8.54
N TRP A 49 -3.37 -9.24 7.72
CA TRP A 49 -4.60 -10.03 7.74
C TRP A 49 -4.35 -11.49 7.36
N ARG A 50 -3.45 -11.73 6.40
CA ARG A 50 -3.03 -13.07 5.99
C ARG A 50 -2.25 -13.77 7.10
N GLU A 51 -1.28 -13.10 7.72
CA GLU A 51 -0.52 -13.63 8.86
C GLU A 51 -1.44 -13.98 10.06
N LEU A 52 -2.49 -13.19 10.28
CA LEU A 52 -3.48 -13.43 11.33
C LEU A 52 -4.57 -14.45 10.93
N GLY A 53 -4.62 -14.89 9.67
CA GLY A 53 -5.62 -15.80 9.12
C GLY A 53 -7.04 -15.22 9.10
N ILE A 54 -7.16 -13.91 8.85
CA ILE A 54 -8.44 -13.18 8.85
C ILE A 54 -8.71 -12.43 7.53
N GLU A 55 -7.91 -12.64 6.50
CA GLU A 55 -7.99 -11.89 5.23
C GLU A 55 -9.36 -11.96 4.54
N HIS A 56 -10.09 -13.06 4.76
CA HIS A 56 -11.44 -13.23 4.19
C HIS A 56 -12.55 -12.62 5.05
N ASP A 57 -12.22 -12.18 6.26
CA ASP A 57 -13.19 -11.71 7.24
C ASP A 57 -13.04 -10.22 7.56
N VAL A 58 -12.06 -9.56 6.93
CA VAL A 58 -11.85 -8.13 7.09
C VAL A 58 -12.20 -7.42 5.78
N ILE A 59 -12.90 -6.31 5.90
CA ILE A 59 -13.27 -5.42 4.80
C ILE A 59 -12.66 -4.06 5.07
N ASN A 60 -11.90 -3.54 4.11
CA ASN A 60 -11.54 -2.13 4.05
C ASN A 60 -12.17 -1.53 2.80
N PRO A 61 -12.95 -0.44 2.89
CA PRO A 61 -13.64 0.13 1.72
C PRO A 61 -12.70 0.51 0.58
N ILE A 62 -11.55 1.13 0.90
CA ILE A 62 -10.56 1.51 -0.13
C ILE A 62 -10.02 0.26 -0.83
N ALA A 63 -9.54 -0.74 -0.09
CA ALA A 63 -9.03 -1.98 -0.65
C ALA A 63 -10.09 -2.74 -1.47
N TYR A 64 -11.36 -2.65 -1.06
CA TYR A 64 -12.48 -3.24 -1.79
C TYR A 64 -12.67 -2.61 -3.18
N PHE A 65 -12.60 -1.29 -3.29
CA PHE A 65 -12.69 -0.60 -4.58
C PHE A 65 -11.43 -0.78 -5.42
N GLN A 66 -10.25 -0.82 -4.81
CA GLN A 66 -8.98 -1.01 -5.52
C GLN A 66 -8.85 -2.37 -6.20
N LYS A 67 -9.34 -3.47 -5.59
CA LYS A 67 -9.26 -4.86 -6.09
C LYS A 67 -7.83 -5.36 -6.39
N LEU A 68 -6.81 -4.75 -5.80
CA LEU A 68 -5.39 -5.07 -6.07
C LEU A 68 -4.98 -6.47 -5.59
N SER A 69 -5.68 -7.03 -4.62
CA SER A 69 -5.37 -8.35 -4.03
C SER A 69 -5.44 -9.51 -5.03
N ASN A 70 -6.22 -9.36 -6.09
CA ASN A 70 -6.49 -10.41 -7.08
C ASN A 70 -5.50 -10.39 -8.26
N HIS A 71 -4.61 -9.40 -8.31
CA HIS A 71 -3.70 -9.19 -9.43
C HIS A 71 -2.27 -8.99 -8.91
N LYS A 72 -1.32 -9.68 -9.49
CA LYS A 72 0.11 -9.52 -9.16
C LYS A 72 0.91 -9.26 -10.43
N ASN A 73 1.63 -8.16 -10.45
CA ASN A 73 2.54 -7.80 -11.52
C ASN A 73 3.97 -8.28 -11.25
N SER A 74 4.75 -8.43 -12.30
CA SER A 74 6.17 -8.76 -12.19
C SER A 74 6.96 -7.57 -11.65
N THR A 75 7.71 -7.79 -10.55
CA THR A 75 8.62 -6.79 -9.98
C THR A 75 9.68 -6.32 -10.99
N ALA A 76 10.26 -7.25 -11.75
CA ALA A 76 11.27 -6.92 -12.74
C ALA A 76 10.71 -6.05 -13.88
N LYS A 77 9.49 -6.34 -14.34
CA LYS A 77 8.82 -5.54 -15.37
C LYS A 77 8.53 -4.13 -14.85
N LEU A 78 7.90 -4.00 -13.68
CA LEU A 78 7.59 -2.71 -13.08
C LEU A 78 8.85 -1.88 -12.83
N ARG A 79 9.91 -2.50 -12.27
CA ARG A 79 11.19 -1.83 -12.05
C ARG A 79 11.78 -1.28 -13.35
N LYS A 80 11.74 -2.07 -14.42
CA LYS A 80 12.21 -1.64 -15.74
C LYS A 80 11.40 -0.45 -16.26
N GLU A 81 10.09 -0.48 -16.12
CA GLU A 81 9.20 0.63 -16.52
C GLU A 81 9.49 1.91 -15.72
N LEU A 82 9.64 1.82 -14.41
CA LEU A 82 9.93 2.96 -13.53
C LEU A 82 11.28 3.63 -13.84
N LEU A 83 12.25 2.85 -14.30
CA LEU A 83 13.61 3.32 -14.60
C LEU A 83 13.85 3.52 -16.12
N SER A 84 12.81 3.57 -16.94
CA SER A 84 12.92 3.65 -18.41
C SER A 84 13.05 5.06 -18.99
N GLY A 85 13.27 6.09 -18.18
CA GLY A 85 13.40 7.47 -18.66
C GLY A 85 14.66 7.72 -19.50
N ASP A 86 14.54 8.42 -20.63
CA ASP A 86 15.62 8.63 -21.65
C ASP A 86 16.90 9.31 -21.12
N GLN A 87 16.85 9.96 -19.97
CA GLN A 87 18.00 10.66 -19.37
C GLN A 87 18.43 10.09 -18.02
N LEU A 88 17.82 8.98 -17.59
CA LEU A 88 18.13 8.38 -16.31
C LEU A 88 19.38 7.53 -16.36
N VAL A 89 20.39 7.89 -15.58
CA VAL A 89 21.51 7.02 -15.23
C VAL A 89 21.10 6.16 -14.04
N ILE A 90 21.10 4.84 -14.22
CA ILE A 90 20.57 3.90 -13.23
C ILE A 90 21.72 3.32 -12.41
N GLN A 91 21.60 3.39 -11.10
CA GLN A 91 22.48 2.73 -10.13
C GLN A 91 21.59 1.95 -9.15
N GLU A 92 21.58 0.62 -9.27
CA GLU A 92 20.72 -0.27 -8.47
C GLU A 92 19.21 0.13 -8.53
N ASN A 93 18.67 0.58 -7.42
CA ASN A 93 17.27 1.01 -7.28
C ASN A 93 17.09 2.53 -7.38
N ARG A 94 18.07 3.24 -7.93
CA ARG A 94 18.10 4.70 -8.01
C ARG A 94 18.30 5.16 -9.44
N GLY A 95 17.59 6.21 -9.80
CA GLY A 95 17.72 6.89 -11.10
C GLY A 95 18.19 8.33 -10.91
N PHE A 96 19.21 8.71 -11.66
CA PHE A 96 19.86 10.03 -11.59
C PHE A 96 19.71 10.78 -12.92
N ILE A 97 19.52 12.10 -12.87
CA ILE A 97 19.63 13.00 -14.01
C ILE A 97 20.65 14.08 -13.66
N ASN A 98 21.69 14.24 -14.47
CA ASN A 98 22.80 15.16 -14.21
C ASN A 98 23.38 15.00 -12.78
N ASP A 99 23.69 13.77 -12.41
CA ASP A 99 24.22 13.35 -11.10
C ASP A 99 23.30 13.67 -9.90
N ARG A 100 22.06 14.06 -10.14
CA ARG A 100 21.07 14.31 -9.09
C ARG A 100 20.08 13.17 -9.02
N LEU A 101 19.86 12.66 -7.81
CA LEU A 101 18.84 11.64 -7.55
C LEU A 101 17.46 12.17 -7.91
N ARG A 102 16.71 11.39 -8.71
CA ARG A 102 15.35 11.75 -9.16
C ARG A 102 14.33 10.70 -8.78
N ILE A 103 14.74 9.45 -8.76
CA ILE A 103 13.86 8.32 -8.43
C ILE A 103 14.59 7.40 -7.47
N GLU A 104 13.92 6.98 -6.43
CA GLU A 104 14.41 5.95 -5.51
C GLU A 104 13.32 4.90 -5.28
N ILE A 105 13.63 3.65 -5.62
CA ILE A 105 12.74 2.49 -5.43
C ILE A 105 13.06 1.84 -4.10
N ASN A 106 12.07 1.74 -3.24
CA ASN A 106 12.15 1.06 -1.96
C ASN A 106 11.45 -0.29 -2.04
N MET A 107 12.11 -1.34 -1.55
CA MET A 107 11.66 -2.71 -1.61
C MET A 107 11.14 -3.19 -0.25
N TYR A 108 10.15 -4.09 -0.28
CA TYR A 108 9.73 -4.90 0.84
C TYR A 108 9.78 -6.37 0.44
N GLY A 109 10.82 -7.08 0.91
CA GLY A 109 11.14 -8.40 0.36
C GLY A 109 11.43 -8.30 -1.15
N ASP A 110 10.74 -9.11 -1.93
CA ASP A 110 10.89 -9.15 -3.39
C ASP A 110 9.92 -8.24 -4.15
N GLU A 111 9.14 -7.42 -3.44
CA GLU A 111 8.14 -6.53 -4.05
C GLU A 111 8.53 -5.07 -3.87
N ILE A 112 8.11 -4.22 -4.80
CA ILE A 112 8.26 -2.77 -4.66
C ILE A 112 7.27 -2.30 -3.60
N ASP A 113 7.80 -1.65 -2.56
CA ASP A 113 7.00 -1.06 -1.48
C ASP A 113 6.51 0.33 -1.87
N TYR A 114 7.45 1.21 -2.20
CA TYR A 114 7.13 2.54 -2.70
C TYR A 114 8.28 3.10 -3.54
N VAL A 115 7.94 4.09 -4.35
CA VAL A 115 8.87 4.85 -5.18
C VAL A 115 8.80 6.30 -4.77
N THR A 116 9.96 6.90 -4.46
CA THR A 116 10.07 8.33 -4.18
C THR A 116 10.54 9.04 -5.44
N TYR A 117 9.83 10.06 -5.85
CA TYR A 117 10.21 10.99 -6.91
C TYR A 117 10.66 12.30 -6.29
N LEU A 118 11.84 12.78 -6.72
CA LEU A 118 12.41 14.01 -6.23
C LEU A 118 12.38 15.08 -7.33
N ASP A 119 12.14 16.31 -6.92
CA ASP A 119 12.22 17.45 -7.79
C ASP A 119 13.69 17.80 -8.17
N ARG A 120 13.88 18.87 -8.95
CA ARG A 120 15.21 19.30 -9.39
C ARG A 120 16.12 19.79 -8.26
N TRP A 121 15.56 20.08 -7.09
CA TRP A 121 16.32 20.54 -5.91
C TRP A 121 16.58 19.42 -4.90
N GLY A 122 15.97 18.23 -5.10
CA GLY A 122 16.14 17.05 -4.24
C GLY A 122 15.07 16.94 -3.15
N PHE A 123 14.00 17.74 -3.19
CA PHE A 123 12.84 17.57 -2.32
C PHE A 123 11.92 16.50 -2.85
N THR A 124 11.26 15.77 -1.95
CA THR A 124 10.24 14.80 -2.34
C THR A 124 9.03 15.54 -2.92
N ASP A 125 8.74 15.29 -4.19
CA ASP A 125 7.57 15.79 -4.92
C ASP A 125 6.40 14.82 -4.80
N ARG A 126 6.67 13.52 -5.01
CA ARG A 126 5.66 12.46 -4.99
C ARG A 126 6.23 11.17 -4.42
N ARG A 127 5.35 10.37 -3.77
CA ARG A 127 5.58 8.95 -3.46
C ARG A 127 4.46 8.12 -4.00
N ASP A 128 4.82 7.08 -4.74
CA ASP A 128 3.89 6.08 -5.26
C ASP A 128 4.03 4.81 -4.43
N PHE A 129 2.94 4.34 -3.86
CA PHE A 129 2.89 3.14 -3.01
C PHE A 129 2.27 1.98 -3.77
N TYR A 130 2.88 0.81 -3.65
CA TYR A 130 2.51 -0.37 -4.41
C TYR A 130 1.99 -1.49 -3.51
N VAL A 131 1.06 -2.28 -4.05
CA VAL A 131 0.56 -3.52 -3.47
C VAL A 131 0.55 -4.56 -4.58
N ASN A 132 1.20 -5.72 -4.38
CA ASN A 132 1.39 -6.75 -5.42
C ASN A 132 2.01 -6.18 -6.72
N ASN A 133 2.91 -5.21 -6.60
CA ASN A 133 3.52 -4.46 -7.71
C ASN A 133 2.49 -3.72 -8.60
N GLN A 134 1.38 -3.30 -8.03
CA GLN A 134 0.39 -2.41 -8.67
C GLN A 134 0.32 -1.11 -7.88
N LEU A 135 0.19 0.00 -8.59
CA LEU A 135 0.05 1.32 -7.96
C LEU A 135 -1.24 1.35 -7.12
N SER A 136 -1.07 1.53 -5.81
CA SER A 136 -2.17 1.59 -4.86
C SER A 136 -2.62 3.02 -4.59
N PHE A 137 -1.68 3.87 -4.26
CA PHE A 137 -1.94 5.30 -4.08
C PHE A 137 -0.67 6.13 -4.26
N SER A 138 -0.86 7.40 -4.60
CA SER A 138 0.21 8.40 -4.67
C SER A 138 0.00 9.45 -3.59
N GLU A 139 1.08 9.88 -2.97
CA GLU A 139 1.17 11.03 -2.07
C GLU A 139 1.94 12.15 -2.75
N TYR A 140 1.40 13.37 -2.69
CA TYR A 140 2.01 14.57 -3.25
C TYR A 140 2.39 15.52 -2.12
N PHE A 141 3.56 16.13 -2.22
CA PHE A 141 4.14 16.95 -1.17
C PHE A 141 4.39 18.38 -1.67
N ASP A 142 4.35 19.34 -0.75
CA ASP A 142 4.82 20.70 -1.01
C ASP A 142 6.35 20.80 -0.85
N ASP A 143 6.88 21.99 -1.16
CA ASP A 143 8.31 22.32 -1.04
C ASP A 143 8.87 22.25 0.39
N LYS A 144 8.00 22.12 1.39
CA LYS A 144 8.36 21.96 2.83
C LYS A 144 8.23 20.50 3.27
N GLY A 145 7.90 19.58 2.35
CA GLY A 145 7.70 18.17 2.64
C GLY A 145 6.39 17.82 3.35
N LYS A 146 5.43 18.77 3.36
CA LYS A 146 4.10 18.51 3.91
C LYS A 146 3.22 17.84 2.87
N LEU A 147 2.52 16.78 3.29
CA LEU A 147 1.53 16.10 2.44
C LEU A 147 0.40 17.05 2.04
N ILE A 148 0.21 17.24 0.74
CA ILE A 148 -0.86 18.04 0.14
C ILE A 148 -2.09 17.17 -0.08
N THR A 149 -1.91 16.05 -0.79
CA THR A 149 -3.02 15.18 -1.17
C THR A 149 -2.57 13.74 -1.34
N ARG A 150 -3.55 12.83 -1.31
CA ARG A 150 -3.39 11.42 -1.62
C ARG A 150 -4.43 11.02 -2.65
N THR A 151 -4.00 10.34 -3.71
CA THR A 151 -4.86 9.81 -4.78
C THR A 151 -4.78 8.30 -4.75
N TYR A 152 -5.92 7.63 -4.69
CA TYR A 152 -6.03 6.16 -4.73
C TYR A 152 -6.31 5.69 -6.15
N PHE A 153 -5.84 4.47 -6.49
CA PHE A 153 -6.02 3.86 -7.80
C PHE A 153 -6.62 2.47 -7.66
N ASP A 154 -7.43 2.09 -8.62
CA ASP A 154 -7.90 0.72 -8.76
C ASP A 154 -6.89 -0.15 -9.55
N TYR A 155 -7.22 -1.43 -9.74
CA TYR A 155 -6.37 -2.39 -10.47
C TYR A 155 -6.18 -2.04 -11.97
N GLN A 156 -6.97 -1.15 -12.53
CA GLN A 156 -6.84 -0.63 -13.90
C GLN A 156 -6.02 0.65 -13.96
N GLY A 157 -5.61 1.19 -12.81
CA GLY A 157 -4.90 2.47 -12.71
C GLY A 157 -5.83 3.68 -12.77
N ILE A 158 -7.13 3.50 -12.58
CA ILE A 158 -8.10 4.60 -12.57
C ILE A 158 -8.12 5.21 -11.17
N ALA A 159 -7.94 6.53 -11.10
CA ALA A 159 -7.99 7.30 -9.86
C ALA A 159 -9.42 7.46 -9.33
N PHE A 160 -9.59 7.44 -7.99
CA PHE A 160 -10.86 7.70 -7.30
C PHE A 160 -10.67 8.37 -5.94
#